data_e0f94425ca9d1a15d109e340fb349ca8
#
_entry.id   e0f94425ca9d1a15d109e340fb349ca8
#
_cell.length_a   1.000
_cell.length_b   1.000
_cell.length_c   1.000
_cell.angle_alpha   90.00
_cell.angle_beta   90.00
_cell.angle_gamma   90.00
#
_symmetry.space_group_name_H-M   'P 1'
#
loop_
_entity.id
_entity.type
_entity.pdbx_description
1 polymer ?
#
loop_
_entity_poly.entity_id
_entity_poly.type
_entity_poly.pdbx_seq_one_letter_code
_entity_poly.pdbx_strand_id
1 'polypeptide(L)'
;MALNSEPTALRTFFFVILSLAVGILIGIVGKNELRWAVANILSSYRTTFHPHEASTDRVLKTPQLDELLTGKGVTRGSPVFIRIFKAERELELWMEKAGRFTRIKTYPICTFSGTLGPKLKEGDRQSPEGFYKVGRGALNPNSAYHLSFNLGFPNAYDRAHRRTGSYLMVHGDCVSIGCYAMTNPGIEEIYGLVRAALRNGQRQVQVHAFPFRMSASNIDRYRDHEWIDFWCNLKQGYDVFEVTLRPPQVRVSGKRYVFDPLPISVAGN
;
A
#
# COMPACT_ATOMS: atom_id res chain seq x y z
N MET A 1 32.27 -14.39 -28.19
CA MET A 1 31.65 -15.72 -28.31
C MET A 1 32.03 -16.51 -27.05
N ALA A 2 31.18 -16.55 -26.04
CA ALA A 2 31.23 -17.51 -24.92
C ALA A 2 29.85 -17.46 -24.26
N LEU A 3 29.09 -18.53 -24.49
CA LEU A 3 27.77 -18.79 -23.93
C LEU A 3 27.94 -19.25 -22.47
N ASN A 4 27.42 -18.51 -21.52
CA ASN A 4 27.20 -18.96 -20.15
C ASN A 4 25.85 -19.69 -20.08
N SER A 5 25.90 -21.01 -20.20
CA SER A 5 24.80 -21.93 -19.91
C SER A 5 25.15 -22.73 -18.66
N GLU A 6 24.74 -22.25 -17.49
CA GLU A 6 24.61 -23.08 -16.30
C GLU A 6 23.70 -22.37 -15.28
N PRO A 7 22.46 -22.81 -15.10
CA PRO A 7 22.05 -23.24 -13.76
C PRO A 7 20.99 -24.38 -13.71
N THR A 8 20.58 -24.97 -14.84
CA THR A 8 19.54 -26.02 -14.85
C THR A 8 20.04 -27.37 -14.34
N ALA A 9 21.26 -27.75 -14.66
CA ALA A 9 21.84 -29.03 -14.24
C ALA A 9 22.03 -29.11 -12.71
N LEU A 10 22.45 -28.02 -12.07
CA LEU A 10 22.67 -27.97 -10.61
C LEU A 10 21.34 -28.08 -9.84
N ARG A 11 20.27 -27.47 -10.33
CA ARG A 11 18.91 -27.57 -9.76
C ARG A 11 18.36 -28.99 -9.87
N THR A 12 18.51 -29.63 -11.02
CA THR A 12 18.04 -31.02 -11.26
C THR A 12 18.80 -31.99 -10.37
N PHE A 13 20.12 -31.82 -10.20
CA PHE A 13 20.95 -32.66 -9.33
C PHE A 13 20.54 -32.53 -7.85
N PHE A 14 20.22 -31.32 -7.40
CA PHE A 14 19.73 -31.07 -6.03
C PHE A 14 18.38 -31.74 -5.77
N PHE A 15 17.45 -31.69 -6.72
CA PHE A 15 16.15 -32.34 -6.59
C PHE A 15 16.24 -33.87 -6.58
N VAL A 16 17.14 -34.46 -7.34
CA VAL A 16 17.35 -35.93 -7.36
C VAL A 16 17.97 -36.40 -6.05
N ILE A 17 18.96 -35.70 -5.51
CA ILE A 17 19.60 -36.07 -4.23
C ILE A 17 18.60 -35.89 -3.08
N LEU A 18 17.77 -34.82 -3.08
CA LEU A 18 16.75 -34.62 -2.06
C LEU A 18 15.67 -35.70 -2.10
N SER A 19 15.26 -36.13 -3.29
CA SER A 19 14.28 -37.23 -3.47
C SER A 19 14.80 -38.57 -3.00
N LEU A 20 16.09 -38.90 -3.26
CA LEU A 20 16.75 -40.11 -2.77
C LEU A 20 16.93 -40.10 -1.26
N ALA A 21 17.32 -38.96 -0.68
CA ALA A 21 17.47 -38.84 0.78
C ALA A 21 16.13 -39.00 1.51
N VAL A 22 15.03 -38.42 0.95
CA VAL A 22 13.68 -38.62 1.49
C VAL A 22 13.21 -40.06 1.35
N GLY A 23 13.53 -40.77 0.26
CA GLY A 23 13.19 -42.17 0.06
C GLY A 23 13.91 -43.10 1.06
N ILE A 24 15.17 -42.84 1.37
CA ILE A 24 15.95 -43.61 2.35
C ILE A 24 15.43 -43.34 3.80
N LEU A 25 15.05 -42.11 4.13
CA LEU A 25 14.49 -41.80 5.43
C LEU A 25 13.12 -42.46 5.68
N ILE A 26 12.29 -42.64 4.65
CA ILE A 26 10.99 -43.32 4.75
C ILE A 26 11.14 -44.80 5.11
N GLY A 27 12.24 -45.43 4.75
CA GLY A 27 12.53 -46.85 5.06
C GLY A 27 13.05 -47.10 6.48
N ILE A 28 13.58 -46.08 7.15
CA ILE A 28 14.30 -46.23 8.43
C ILE A 28 13.52 -45.65 9.63
N VAL A 29 12.63 -44.67 9.39
CA VAL A 29 11.95 -43.91 10.44
C VAL A 29 10.43 -44.08 10.35
N GLY A 30 9.76 -44.34 11.47
CA GLY A 30 8.32 -44.51 11.50
C GLY A 30 7.55 -43.26 11.02
N LYS A 31 6.36 -43.48 10.44
CA LYS A 31 5.54 -42.42 9.80
C LYS A 31 5.34 -41.16 10.68
N ASN A 32 5.31 -41.29 11.98
CA ASN A 32 5.10 -40.17 12.90
C ASN A 32 6.38 -39.34 13.11
N GLU A 33 7.54 -39.96 13.12
CA GLU A 33 8.82 -39.27 13.23
C GLU A 33 9.20 -38.53 11.97
N LEU A 34 8.85 -39.10 10.80
CA LEU A 34 9.03 -38.40 9.53
C LEU A 34 8.16 -37.13 9.42
N ARG A 35 6.91 -37.20 9.90
CA ARG A 35 6.03 -36.01 9.95
C ARG A 35 6.58 -34.92 10.85
N TRP A 36 7.17 -35.29 11.99
CA TRP A 36 7.81 -34.34 12.91
C TRP A 36 9.09 -33.72 12.30
N ALA A 37 9.94 -34.55 11.67
CA ALA A 37 11.15 -34.08 11.01
C ALA A 37 10.85 -33.15 9.82
N VAL A 38 9.86 -33.48 8.99
CA VAL A 38 9.40 -32.64 7.89
C VAL A 38 8.81 -31.32 8.39
N ALA A 39 8.00 -31.36 9.47
CA ALA A 39 7.44 -30.16 10.08
C ALA A 39 8.54 -29.24 10.63
N ASN A 40 9.58 -29.80 11.26
CA ASN A 40 10.72 -29.04 11.76
C ASN A 40 11.60 -28.47 10.65
N ILE A 41 11.86 -29.25 9.58
CA ILE A 41 12.60 -28.75 8.40
C ILE A 41 11.81 -27.62 7.73
N LEU A 42 10.50 -27.76 7.56
CA LEU A 42 9.65 -26.70 6.98
C LEU A 42 9.57 -25.47 7.88
N SER A 43 9.56 -25.64 9.23
CA SER A 43 9.59 -24.52 10.16
C SER A 43 10.95 -23.80 10.15
N SER A 44 12.06 -24.54 10.12
CA SER A 44 13.42 -23.99 9.97
C SER A 44 13.61 -23.30 8.61
N TYR A 45 13.08 -23.89 7.53
CA TYR A 45 13.10 -23.27 6.22
C TYR A 45 12.33 -21.95 6.22
N ARG A 46 11.14 -21.91 6.81
CA ARG A 46 10.34 -20.68 6.98
C ARG A 46 11.08 -19.61 7.77
N THR A 47 11.73 -19.97 8.88
CA THR A 47 12.47 -19.01 9.71
C THR A 47 13.79 -18.56 9.10
N THR A 48 14.47 -19.42 8.32
CA THR A 48 15.79 -19.10 7.72
C THR A 48 15.67 -18.36 6.40
N PHE A 49 14.65 -18.68 5.56
CA PHE A 49 14.48 -18.12 4.22
C PHE A 49 13.40 -17.02 4.14
N HIS A 50 12.54 -16.90 5.17
CA HIS A 50 11.57 -15.81 5.32
C HIS A 50 11.59 -15.19 6.73
N PRO A 51 12.76 -14.79 7.26
CA PRO A 51 12.85 -14.24 8.61
C PRO A 51 12.02 -12.96 8.77
N HIS A 52 11.81 -12.24 7.66
CA HIS A 52 11.09 -10.97 7.67
C HIS A 52 9.56 -11.14 7.83
N GLU A 53 8.94 -12.20 7.30
CA GLU A 53 7.49 -12.40 7.47
C GLU A 53 7.10 -12.72 8.91
N ALA A 54 7.88 -13.54 9.60
CA ALA A 54 7.62 -13.89 11.00
C ALA A 54 7.91 -12.73 11.96
N SER A 55 8.96 -11.93 11.69
CA SER A 55 9.26 -10.71 12.45
C SER A 55 8.24 -9.60 12.20
N THR A 56 7.79 -9.44 10.94
CA THR A 56 6.78 -8.47 10.55
C THR A 56 5.44 -8.72 11.24
N ASP A 57 5.00 -9.98 11.38
CA ASP A 57 3.74 -10.29 12.09
C ASP A 57 3.83 -9.98 13.60
N ARG A 58 4.99 -10.08 14.21
CA ARG A 58 5.19 -9.78 15.63
C ARG A 58 5.25 -8.28 15.90
N VAL A 59 5.94 -7.51 15.06
CA VAL A 59 6.09 -6.05 15.18
C VAL A 59 4.78 -5.33 14.85
N LEU A 60 3.95 -5.89 13.95
CA LEU A 60 2.69 -5.28 13.52
C LEU A 60 1.54 -5.43 14.53
N LYS A 61 1.74 -6.13 15.66
CA LYS A 61 0.76 -6.28 16.75
C LYS A 61 1.20 -5.46 17.95
N THR A 62 0.99 -4.15 17.91
CA THR A 62 1.17 -3.32 19.09
C THR A 62 -0.14 -3.30 19.91
N PRO A 63 -0.12 -3.58 21.21
CA PRO A 63 -1.32 -3.52 22.07
C PRO A 63 -2.06 -2.19 21.94
N GLN A 64 -1.33 -1.09 21.87
CA GLN A 64 -1.88 0.28 21.73
C GLN A 64 -2.69 0.45 20.44
N LEU A 65 -2.23 -0.14 19.31
CA LEU A 65 -2.98 -0.08 18.07
C LEU A 65 -4.26 -0.90 18.14
N ASP A 66 -4.23 -2.08 18.76
CA ASP A 66 -5.41 -2.93 18.92
C ASP A 66 -6.46 -2.30 19.86
N GLU A 67 -6.04 -1.65 20.93
CA GLU A 67 -6.91 -0.84 21.80
C GLU A 67 -7.56 0.32 21.04
N LEU A 68 -6.77 1.06 20.24
CA LEU A 68 -7.27 2.13 19.39
C LEU A 68 -8.33 1.63 18.41
N LEU A 69 -8.08 0.50 17.74
CA LEU A 69 -9.02 -0.11 16.80
C LEU A 69 -10.32 -0.50 17.51
N THR A 70 -10.20 -1.17 18.66
CA THR A 70 -11.35 -1.59 19.49
C THR A 70 -12.15 -0.37 19.93
N GLY A 71 -11.51 0.68 20.43
CA GLY A 71 -12.16 1.93 20.81
C GLY A 71 -12.89 2.65 19.66
N LYS A 72 -12.42 2.45 18.42
CA LYS A 72 -13.10 2.94 17.20
C LYS A 72 -14.18 1.96 16.69
N GLY A 73 -14.29 0.77 17.25
CA GLY A 73 -15.25 -0.26 16.85
C GLY A 73 -14.92 -0.90 15.50
N VAL A 74 -13.64 -1.02 15.18
CA VAL A 74 -13.12 -1.73 14.01
C VAL A 74 -12.11 -2.78 14.46
N THR A 75 -11.77 -3.70 13.57
CA THR A 75 -10.81 -4.77 13.84
C THR A 75 -9.72 -4.82 12.78
N ARG A 76 -8.59 -5.47 13.08
CA ARG A 76 -7.62 -5.79 12.05
C ARG A 76 -8.30 -6.58 10.93
N GLY A 77 -8.14 -6.10 9.69
CA GLY A 77 -8.81 -6.69 8.52
C GLY A 77 -10.11 -6.00 8.11
N SER A 78 -10.65 -5.04 8.89
CA SER A 78 -11.66 -4.11 8.37
C SER A 78 -11.09 -3.36 7.15
N PRO A 79 -11.92 -3.04 6.14
CA PRO A 79 -11.44 -2.35 4.93
C PRO A 79 -10.72 -1.04 5.26
N VAL A 80 -9.60 -0.81 4.57
CA VAL A 80 -8.71 0.35 4.76
C VAL A 80 -8.83 1.32 3.58
N PHE A 81 -8.73 2.59 3.89
CA PHE A 81 -8.59 3.70 2.95
C PHE A 81 -7.52 4.67 3.44
N ILE A 82 -6.74 5.25 2.53
CA ILE A 82 -5.63 6.15 2.85
C ILE A 82 -5.79 7.47 2.12
N ARG A 83 -5.54 8.57 2.84
CA ARG A 83 -5.38 9.91 2.25
C ARG A 83 -4.00 10.46 2.61
N ILE A 84 -3.36 11.10 1.66
CA ILE A 84 -2.06 11.75 1.79
C ILE A 84 -2.23 13.24 1.48
N PHE A 85 -1.63 14.10 2.30
CA PHE A 85 -1.63 15.55 2.15
C PHE A 85 -0.19 16.05 2.19
N LYS A 86 0.30 16.54 1.04
CA LYS A 86 1.71 16.94 0.90
C LYS A 86 2.06 18.15 1.75
N ALA A 87 1.27 19.22 1.66
CA ALA A 87 1.55 20.48 2.36
C ALA A 87 1.57 20.28 3.88
N GLU A 88 0.62 19.50 4.39
CA GLU A 88 0.52 19.17 5.81
C GLU A 88 1.54 18.11 6.25
N ARG A 89 2.13 17.39 5.30
CA ARG A 89 3.01 16.24 5.55
C ARG A 89 2.31 15.16 6.38
N GLU A 90 1.09 14.82 6.00
CA GLU A 90 0.24 13.88 6.73
C GLU A 90 -0.26 12.74 5.85
N LEU A 91 -0.29 11.55 6.44
CA LEU A 91 -0.99 10.38 5.91
C LEU A 91 -2.08 9.99 6.90
N GLU A 92 -3.33 10.06 6.47
CA GLU A 92 -4.49 9.59 7.24
C GLU A 92 -4.84 8.16 6.87
N LEU A 93 -4.96 7.30 7.87
CA LEU A 93 -5.48 5.95 7.71
C LEU A 93 -6.90 5.89 8.25
N TRP A 94 -7.80 5.42 7.41
CA TRP A 94 -9.23 5.27 7.68
C TRP A 94 -9.63 3.81 7.57
N MET A 95 -10.59 3.36 8.39
CA MET A 95 -11.13 2.00 8.32
C MET A 95 -12.64 2.03 8.33
N GLU A 96 -13.23 1.04 7.63
CA GLU A 96 -14.67 0.94 7.47
C GLU A 96 -15.34 0.34 8.72
N LYS A 97 -16.41 1.01 9.16
CA LYS A 97 -17.36 0.56 10.17
C LYS A 97 -18.78 0.79 9.67
N ALA A 98 -19.56 -0.26 9.57
CA ALA A 98 -20.98 -0.19 9.14
C ALA A 98 -21.18 0.61 7.83
N GLY A 99 -20.32 0.38 6.83
CA GLY A 99 -20.42 1.01 5.51
C GLY A 99 -19.90 2.45 5.43
N ARG A 100 -19.33 3.00 6.49
CA ARG A 100 -18.69 4.32 6.52
C ARG A 100 -17.28 4.23 7.07
N PHE A 101 -16.37 5.08 6.58
CA PHE A 101 -15.00 5.11 7.06
C PHE A 101 -14.85 6.06 8.24
N THR A 102 -14.13 5.62 9.26
CA THR A 102 -13.71 6.42 10.41
C THR A 102 -12.20 6.57 10.40
N ARG A 103 -11.71 7.76 10.74
CA ARG A 103 -10.26 7.99 10.83
C ARG A 103 -9.71 7.30 12.07
N ILE A 104 -8.76 6.42 11.84
CA ILE A 104 -8.06 5.69 12.89
C ILE A 104 -6.91 6.51 13.42
N LYS A 105 -6.01 6.93 12.51
CA LYS A 105 -4.80 7.64 12.91
C LYS A 105 -4.31 8.54 11.77
N THR A 106 -3.64 9.62 12.14
CA THR A 106 -2.86 10.46 11.23
C THR A 106 -1.39 10.23 11.55
N TYR A 107 -0.61 9.92 10.52
CA TYR A 107 0.83 9.68 10.61
C TYR A 107 1.57 10.85 9.97
N PRO A 108 2.62 11.38 10.60
CA PRO A 108 3.48 12.34 9.94
C PRO A 108 4.25 11.68 8.78
N ILE A 109 4.28 12.34 7.63
CA ILE A 109 5.16 11.97 6.53
C ILE A 109 6.54 12.50 6.87
N CYS A 110 7.51 11.59 6.99
CA CYS A 110 8.88 11.93 7.31
C CYS A 110 9.49 12.80 6.21
N THR A 111 9.36 12.34 4.96
CA THR A 111 9.72 13.13 3.78
C THR A 111 8.96 12.68 2.53
N PHE A 112 8.79 13.61 1.61
CA PHE A 112 8.41 13.36 0.22
C PHE A 112 9.29 14.22 -0.68
N SER A 113 9.29 13.97 -1.98
CA SER A 113 10.15 14.69 -2.93
C SER A 113 9.37 15.63 -3.82
N GLY A 114 10.03 16.73 -4.19
CA GLY A 114 9.49 17.75 -5.07
C GLY A 114 8.62 18.78 -4.35
N THR A 115 7.76 19.43 -5.10
CA THR A 115 6.88 20.50 -4.68
C THR A 115 5.41 20.06 -4.70
N LEU A 116 4.46 20.98 -4.48
CA LEU A 116 3.06 20.75 -4.79
C LEU A 116 2.89 20.64 -6.31
N GLY A 117 2.08 19.70 -6.75
CA GLY A 117 1.87 19.36 -8.16
C GLY A 117 2.07 17.86 -8.43
N PRO A 118 1.58 17.37 -9.57
CA PRO A 118 1.67 15.98 -9.93
C PRO A 118 3.09 15.59 -10.39
N LYS A 119 3.39 14.29 -10.31
CA LYS A 119 4.54 13.71 -11.01
C LYS A 119 4.26 13.67 -12.51
N LEU A 120 5.24 14.08 -13.33
CA LEU A 120 5.09 14.16 -14.79
C LEU A 120 5.93 13.12 -15.52
N LYS A 121 7.19 12.90 -15.12
CA LYS A 121 8.11 12.03 -15.87
C LYS A 121 9.05 11.26 -14.94
N GLU A 122 9.59 10.18 -15.47
CA GLU A 122 10.66 9.43 -14.80
C GLU A 122 11.82 10.37 -14.44
N GLY A 123 12.39 10.21 -13.26
CA GLY A 123 13.54 11.01 -12.80
C GLY A 123 13.23 12.45 -12.37
N ASP A 124 11.98 12.94 -12.39
CA ASP A 124 11.62 14.30 -11.98
C ASP A 124 11.66 14.52 -10.45
N ARG A 125 11.94 13.48 -9.68
CA ARG A 125 12.01 13.50 -8.22
C ARG A 125 10.76 14.09 -7.56
N GLN A 126 9.57 13.83 -8.14
CA GLN A 126 8.29 14.36 -7.71
C GLN A 126 7.40 13.25 -7.16
N SER A 127 6.89 13.42 -5.95
CA SER A 127 5.88 12.54 -5.38
C SER A 127 4.52 12.77 -6.05
N PRO A 128 3.80 11.70 -6.46
CA PRO A 128 2.61 11.83 -7.30
C PRO A 128 1.39 12.31 -6.52
N GLU A 129 0.49 13.02 -7.19
CA GLU A 129 -0.85 13.38 -6.72
C GLU A 129 -1.90 12.70 -7.58
N GLY A 130 -3.00 12.25 -6.98
CA GLY A 130 -4.08 11.57 -7.69
C GLY A 130 -4.72 10.43 -6.88
N PHE A 131 -5.48 9.60 -7.59
CA PHE A 131 -6.23 8.48 -7.02
C PHE A 131 -5.59 7.15 -7.43
N TYR A 132 -5.03 6.43 -6.46
CA TYR A 132 -4.28 5.20 -6.66
C TYR A 132 -4.96 4.01 -5.99
N LYS A 133 -4.57 2.79 -6.38
CA LYS A 133 -5.13 1.54 -5.84
C LYS A 133 -4.02 0.54 -5.58
N VAL A 134 -3.93 0.08 -4.35
CA VAL A 134 -2.92 -0.86 -3.86
C VAL A 134 -3.56 -2.24 -3.70
N GLY A 135 -3.13 -3.21 -4.50
CA GLY A 135 -3.53 -4.61 -4.37
C GLY A 135 -2.50 -5.46 -3.61
N ARG A 136 -2.78 -6.74 -3.43
CA ARG A 136 -1.87 -7.67 -2.73
C ARG A 136 -0.47 -7.72 -3.35
N GLY A 137 -0.36 -7.76 -4.68
CA GLY A 137 0.92 -7.78 -5.38
C GLY A 137 1.73 -6.48 -5.31
N ALA A 138 1.16 -5.41 -4.76
CA ALA A 138 1.86 -4.15 -4.54
C ALA A 138 2.63 -4.11 -3.21
N LEU A 139 2.40 -5.07 -2.30
CA LEU A 139 3.07 -5.16 -1.01
C LEU A 139 4.49 -5.70 -1.18
N ASN A 140 5.47 -5.04 -0.59
CA ASN A 140 6.86 -5.48 -0.56
C ASN A 140 7.36 -5.59 0.90
N PRO A 141 7.34 -6.79 1.50
CA PRO A 141 7.87 -7.02 2.84
C PRO A 141 9.40 -7.02 2.89
N ASN A 142 10.07 -7.15 1.73
CA ASN A 142 11.53 -7.20 1.61
C ASN A 142 12.07 -5.91 0.98
N SER A 143 11.46 -4.78 1.31
CA SER A 143 11.90 -3.47 0.83
C SER A 143 13.25 -3.10 1.41
N ALA A 144 14.14 -2.52 0.57
CA ALA A 144 15.39 -1.92 1.04
C ALA A 144 15.14 -0.73 1.99
N TYR A 145 13.91 -0.22 2.05
CA TYR A 145 13.46 0.85 2.93
C TYR A 145 12.47 0.31 3.97
N HIS A 146 12.88 -0.72 4.69
CA HIS A 146 12.14 -1.41 5.75
C HIS A 146 10.91 -2.17 5.21
N LEU A 147 9.77 -1.53 5.06
CA LEU A 147 8.54 -2.05 4.47
C LEU A 147 8.02 -1.09 3.42
N SER A 148 7.38 -1.58 2.36
CA SER A 148 6.79 -0.69 1.37
C SER A 148 5.58 -1.29 0.65
N PHE A 149 4.77 -0.41 0.04
CA PHE A 149 3.81 -0.79 -0.98
C PHE A 149 3.79 0.20 -2.13
N ASN A 150 3.62 -0.33 -3.34
CA ASN A 150 3.58 0.46 -4.56
C ASN A 150 2.20 1.12 -4.73
N LEU A 151 2.17 2.42 -4.99
CA LEU A 151 0.95 3.19 -5.25
C LEU A 151 0.23 2.76 -6.54
N GLY A 152 0.97 2.18 -7.49
CA GLY A 152 0.45 1.86 -8.82
C GLY A 152 0.48 3.04 -9.79
N PHE A 153 1.46 3.94 -9.60
CA PHE A 153 1.76 4.99 -10.60
C PHE A 153 2.46 4.36 -11.83
N PRO A 154 2.16 4.80 -13.06
CA PRO A 154 1.10 5.72 -13.45
C PRO A 154 -0.29 5.07 -13.48
N ASN A 155 -1.29 5.76 -12.93
CA ASN A 155 -2.69 5.33 -13.01
C ASN A 155 -3.30 5.64 -14.40
N ALA A 156 -4.62 5.44 -14.58
CA ALA A 156 -5.28 5.71 -15.85
C ALA A 156 -5.23 7.21 -16.25
N TYR A 157 -5.34 8.12 -15.28
CA TYR A 157 -5.22 9.56 -15.51
C TYR A 157 -3.81 9.94 -15.94
N ASP A 158 -2.80 9.44 -15.23
CA ASP A 158 -1.39 9.72 -15.52
C ASP A 158 -1.03 9.24 -16.93
N ARG A 159 -1.47 8.04 -17.32
CA ARG A 159 -1.28 7.50 -18.68
C ARG A 159 -1.99 8.35 -19.76
N ALA A 160 -3.21 8.81 -19.48
CA ALA A 160 -3.93 9.70 -20.41
C ALA A 160 -3.20 11.02 -20.64
N HIS A 161 -2.43 11.49 -19.63
CA HIS A 161 -1.57 12.65 -19.69
C HIS A 161 -0.13 12.34 -20.11
N ARG A 162 0.17 11.11 -20.55
CA ARG A 162 1.51 10.65 -20.97
C ARG A 162 2.57 10.82 -19.88
N ARG A 163 2.16 10.76 -18.61
CA ARG A 163 3.08 10.78 -17.48
C ARG A 163 3.83 9.46 -17.40
N THR A 164 5.10 9.52 -17.03
CA THR A 164 5.98 8.35 -16.96
C THR A 164 6.63 8.23 -15.58
N GLY A 165 7.02 7.03 -15.22
CA GLY A 165 7.67 6.70 -13.97
C GLY A 165 7.21 5.35 -13.44
N SER A 166 7.96 4.84 -12.47
CA SER A 166 7.70 3.54 -11.86
C SER A 166 8.12 3.54 -10.39
N TYR A 167 7.71 2.51 -9.65
CA TYR A 167 8.14 2.27 -8.27
C TYR A 167 7.92 3.43 -7.31
N LEU A 168 6.79 4.15 -7.43
CA LEU A 168 6.38 5.17 -6.48
C LEU A 168 5.71 4.48 -5.28
N MET A 169 6.39 4.54 -4.13
CA MET A 169 6.06 3.75 -2.95
C MET A 169 5.61 4.64 -1.78
N VAL A 170 4.88 4.03 -0.84
CA VAL A 170 4.87 4.44 0.56
C VAL A 170 5.78 3.46 1.30
N HIS A 171 6.78 3.94 2.04
CA HIS A 171 7.83 3.11 2.64
C HIS A 171 8.41 3.72 3.93
N GLY A 172 9.30 3.02 4.62
CA GLY A 172 10.02 3.48 5.81
C GLY A 172 11.29 4.31 5.49
N ASP A 173 12.18 4.42 6.47
CA ASP A 173 13.54 4.98 6.39
C ASP A 173 13.68 6.47 6.04
N CYS A 174 12.62 7.25 6.09
CA CYS A 174 12.67 8.72 6.05
C CYS A 174 13.47 9.35 4.87
N VAL A 175 13.72 8.63 3.78
CA VAL A 175 14.42 9.15 2.58
C VAL A 175 13.53 9.05 1.36
N SER A 176 13.58 10.00 0.44
CA SER A 176 12.75 9.98 -0.78
C SER A 176 13.45 10.61 -1.97
N ILE A 177 13.20 10.03 -3.14
CA ILE A 177 13.52 10.57 -4.47
C ILE A 177 12.28 10.53 -5.40
N GLY A 178 11.07 10.52 -4.82
CA GLY A 178 9.79 10.42 -5.52
C GLY A 178 8.69 9.70 -4.75
N CYS A 179 9.03 9.03 -3.67
CA CYS A 179 8.11 8.26 -2.81
C CYS A 179 7.52 9.11 -1.68
N TYR A 180 6.65 8.49 -0.88
CA TYR A 180 6.23 8.99 0.43
C TYR A 180 6.91 8.16 1.51
N ALA A 181 7.89 8.75 2.19
CA ALA A 181 8.65 8.09 3.23
C ALA A 181 8.07 8.36 4.62
N MET A 182 7.79 7.28 5.32
CA MET A 182 7.29 7.27 6.69
C MET A 182 8.42 6.92 7.66
N THR A 183 8.22 7.13 8.95
CA THR A 183 9.07 6.50 9.96
C THR A 183 8.87 4.98 9.96
N ASN A 184 9.87 4.21 10.41
CA ASN A 184 9.73 2.74 10.47
C ASN A 184 8.53 2.29 11.33
N PRO A 185 8.31 2.81 12.54
CA PRO A 185 7.09 2.50 13.29
C PRO A 185 5.80 2.89 12.56
N GLY A 186 5.81 4.01 11.84
CA GLY A 186 4.64 4.47 11.07
C GLY A 186 4.30 3.52 9.93
N ILE A 187 5.29 3.12 9.12
CA ILE A 187 5.03 2.20 8.01
C ILE A 187 4.66 0.79 8.50
N GLU A 188 5.18 0.34 9.64
CA GLU A 188 4.80 -0.95 10.23
C GLU A 188 3.31 -1.01 10.54
N GLU A 189 2.76 -0.01 11.20
CA GLU A 189 1.33 0.06 11.49
C GLU A 189 0.50 0.14 10.20
N ILE A 190 0.84 1.08 9.30
CA ILE A 190 0.14 1.29 8.03
C ILE A 190 0.16 0.01 7.18
N TYR A 191 1.35 -0.56 6.96
CA TYR A 191 1.54 -1.78 6.17
C TYR A 191 0.78 -2.96 6.78
N GLY A 192 0.82 -3.11 8.10
CA GLY A 192 0.13 -4.16 8.83
C GLY A 192 -1.38 -4.12 8.63
N LEU A 193 -1.99 -2.95 8.73
CA LEU A 193 -3.42 -2.75 8.53
C LEU A 193 -3.81 -2.94 7.05
N VAL A 194 -3.03 -2.40 6.11
CA VAL A 194 -3.23 -2.62 4.66
C VAL A 194 -3.16 -4.10 4.31
N ARG A 195 -2.12 -4.81 4.79
CA ARG A 195 -1.96 -6.25 4.57
C ARG A 195 -3.12 -7.06 5.16
N ALA A 196 -3.54 -6.74 6.37
CA ALA A 196 -4.66 -7.42 7.04
C ALA A 196 -5.97 -7.22 6.27
N ALA A 197 -6.29 -6.01 5.83
CA ALA A 197 -7.47 -5.72 5.04
C ALA A 197 -7.48 -6.47 3.69
N LEU A 198 -6.35 -6.46 2.97
CA LEU A 198 -6.20 -7.20 1.72
C LEU A 198 -6.30 -8.72 1.92
N ARG A 199 -5.77 -9.28 3.02
CA ARG A 199 -5.93 -10.71 3.37
C ARG A 199 -7.37 -11.06 3.72
N ASN A 200 -8.11 -10.13 4.32
CA ASN A 200 -9.51 -10.32 4.74
C ASN A 200 -10.54 -10.03 3.63
N GLY A 201 -10.13 -9.97 2.36
CA GLY A 201 -11.03 -9.91 1.21
C GLY A 201 -11.17 -8.54 0.56
N GLN A 202 -10.59 -7.46 1.10
CA GLN A 202 -10.51 -6.21 0.36
C GLN A 202 -9.64 -6.41 -0.90
N ARG A 203 -10.21 -6.15 -2.08
CA ARG A 203 -9.50 -6.38 -3.35
C ARG A 203 -8.34 -5.39 -3.54
N GLN A 204 -8.58 -4.12 -3.23
CA GLN A 204 -7.64 -3.02 -3.36
C GLN A 204 -7.90 -1.97 -2.29
N VAL A 205 -6.84 -1.43 -1.71
CA VAL A 205 -6.89 -0.25 -0.85
C VAL A 205 -6.77 0.98 -1.74
N GLN A 206 -7.73 1.90 -1.64
CA GLN A 206 -7.63 3.19 -2.31
C GLN A 206 -6.66 4.09 -1.54
N VAL A 207 -5.79 4.78 -2.27
CA VAL A 207 -4.84 5.78 -1.76
C VAL A 207 -5.02 7.06 -2.55
N HIS A 208 -5.54 8.09 -1.90
CA HIS A 208 -5.75 9.39 -2.51
C HIS A 208 -4.66 10.36 -2.05
N ALA A 209 -3.85 10.86 -2.97
CA ALA A 209 -2.78 11.79 -2.70
C ALA A 209 -3.15 13.19 -3.20
N PHE A 210 -3.17 14.15 -2.27
CA PHE A 210 -3.57 15.53 -2.49
C PHE A 210 -2.38 16.50 -2.26
N PRO A 211 -2.36 17.66 -2.92
CA PRO A 211 -1.36 18.69 -2.65
C PRO A 211 -1.48 19.23 -1.23
N PHE A 212 -2.70 19.40 -0.76
CA PHE A 212 -3.08 19.96 0.54
C PHE A 212 -4.51 19.51 0.87
N ARG A 213 -4.99 19.84 2.08
CA ARG A 213 -6.41 19.66 2.42
C ARG A 213 -7.26 20.54 1.51
N MET A 214 -8.16 19.94 0.73
CA MET A 214 -8.86 20.57 -0.39
C MET A 214 -10.02 21.47 0.06
N SER A 215 -9.81 22.26 1.13
CA SER A 215 -10.79 23.27 1.58
C SER A 215 -10.95 24.39 0.54
N ALA A 216 -12.09 25.08 0.58
CA ALA A 216 -12.33 26.23 -0.30
C ALA A 216 -11.24 27.31 -0.13
N SER A 217 -10.83 27.58 1.12
CA SER A 217 -9.77 28.57 1.42
C SER A 217 -8.41 28.18 0.86
N ASN A 218 -8.06 26.88 0.87
CA ASN A 218 -6.80 26.43 0.27
C ASN A 218 -6.85 26.48 -1.26
N ILE A 219 -7.97 26.12 -1.88
CA ILE A 219 -8.15 26.28 -3.33
C ILE A 219 -8.01 27.75 -3.74
N ASP A 220 -8.65 28.65 -3.00
CA ASP A 220 -8.55 30.09 -3.26
C ASP A 220 -7.11 30.62 -3.10
N ARG A 221 -6.39 30.16 -2.08
CA ARG A 221 -4.97 30.51 -1.87
C ARG A 221 -4.09 30.15 -3.07
N TYR A 222 -4.39 29.08 -3.78
CA TYR A 222 -3.63 28.59 -4.92
C TYR A 222 -4.33 28.80 -6.27
N ARG A 223 -5.31 29.74 -6.33
CA ARG A 223 -6.11 29.96 -7.54
C ARG A 223 -5.32 30.32 -8.81
N ASP A 224 -4.16 30.94 -8.64
CA ASP A 224 -3.28 31.35 -9.75
C ASP A 224 -2.16 30.34 -10.04
N HIS A 225 -2.20 29.17 -9.38
CA HIS A 225 -1.19 28.13 -9.55
C HIS A 225 -1.42 27.33 -10.84
N GLU A 226 -0.34 26.97 -11.53
CA GLU A 226 -0.39 26.21 -12.81
C GLU A 226 -1.21 24.90 -12.72
N TRP A 227 -1.32 24.28 -11.54
CA TRP A 227 -2.05 23.03 -11.32
C TRP A 227 -3.47 23.22 -10.81
N ILE A 228 -4.00 24.40 -10.76
CA ILE A 228 -5.31 24.68 -10.13
C ILE A 228 -6.45 23.88 -10.78
N ASP A 229 -6.48 23.74 -12.10
CA ASP A 229 -7.51 22.96 -12.81
C ASP A 229 -7.45 21.47 -12.46
N PHE A 230 -6.24 20.92 -12.30
CA PHE A 230 -6.03 19.56 -11.85
C PHE A 230 -6.48 19.40 -10.40
N TRP A 231 -6.15 20.33 -9.53
CA TRP A 231 -6.53 20.30 -8.13
C TRP A 231 -8.05 20.50 -7.93
N CYS A 232 -8.68 21.34 -8.72
CA CYS A 232 -10.15 21.45 -8.74
C CYS A 232 -10.80 20.12 -9.16
N ASN A 233 -10.18 19.38 -10.06
CA ASN A 233 -10.66 18.04 -10.41
C ASN A 233 -10.41 17.02 -9.28
N LEU A 234 -9.26 17.07 -8.59
CA LEU A 234 -9.03 16.25 -7.39
C LEU A 234 -10.05 16.56 -6.28
N LYS A 235 -10.37 17.85 -6.11
CA LYS A 235 -11.32 18.30 -5.10
C LYS A 235 -12.69 17.65 -5.22
N GLN A 236 -13.17 17.38 -6.42
CA GLN A 236 -14.45 16.72 -6.62
C GLN A 236 -14.50 15.34 -5.90
N GLY A 237 -13.44 14.53 -6.04
CA GLY A 237 -13.36 13.26 -5.34
C GLY A 237 -13.12 13.40 -3.82
N TYR A 238 -12.38 14.43 -3.42
CA TYR A 238 -12.20 14.76 -2.02
C TYR A 238 -13.54 15.10 -1.37
N ASP A 239 -14.35 15.97 -1.98
CA ASP A 239 -15.65 16.40 -1.46
C ASP A 239 -16.66 15.24 -1.37
N VAL A 240 -16.65 14.32 -2.32
CA VAL A 240 -17.47 13.09 -2.23
C VAL A 240 -17.16 12.33 -0.93
N PHE A 241 -15.87 12.18 -0.59
CA PHE A 241 -15.50 11.50 0.65
C PHE A 241 -15.90 12.30 1.90
N GLU A 242 -15.70 13.62 1.92
CA GLU A 242 -16.07 14.48 3.07
C GLU A 242 -17.56 14.37 3.40
N VAL A 243 -18.41 14.29 2.37
CA VAL A 243 -19.86 14.19 2.54
C VAL A 243 -20.31 12.77 2.91
N THR A 244 -19.74 11.77 2.25
CA THR A 244 -20.26 10.40 2.34
C THR A 244 -19.55 9.53 3.37
N LEU A 245 -18.33 9.90 3.75
CA LEU A 245 -17.37 9.05 4.45
C LEU A 245 -17.14 7.69 3.75
N ARG A 246 -17.25 7.69 2.40
CA ARG A 246 -16.98 6.53 1.54
C ARG A 246 -16.05 6.96 0.41
N PRO A 247 -14.95 6.22 0.17
CA PRO A 247 -14.08 6.51 -0.96
C PRO A 247 -14.88 6.51 -2.27
N PRO A 248 -14.78 7.56 -3.09
CA PRO A 248 -15.52 7.63 -4.35
C PRO A 248 -15.09 6.53 -5.32
N GLN A 249 -16.01 6.13 -6.19
CA GLN A 249 -15.65 5.38 -7.38
C GLN A 249 -15.00 6.33 -8.38
N VAL A 250 -13.75 6.04 -8.74
CA VAL A 250 -12.96 6.92 -9.61
C VAL A 250 -12.80 6.28 -10.99
N ARG A 251 -13.20 7.01 -12.02
CA ARG A 251 -12.98 6.69 -13.44
C ARG A 251 -12.20 7.81 -14.11
N VAL A 252 -11.72 7.57 -15.30
CA VAL A 252 -11.06 8.58 -16.15
C VAL A 252 -11.77 8.65 -17.49
N SER A 253 -12.21 9.83 -17.87
CA SER A 253 -12.83 10.11 -19.16
C SER A 253 -12.41 11.51 -19.63
N GLY A 254 -12.12 11.67 -20.91
CA GLY A 254 -11.70 12.96 -21.45
C GLY A 254 -10.46 13.56 -20.74
N LYS A 255 -9.50 12.71 -20.32
CA LYS A 255 -8.33 13.10 -19.53
C LYS A 255 -8.66 13.76 -18.17
N ARG A 256 -9.84 13.51 -17.61
CA ARG A 256 -10.24 14.00 -16.29
C ARG A 256 -10.65 12.83 -15.39
N TYR A 257 -10.48 12.99 -14.09
CA TYR A 257 -11.14 12.14 -13.13
C TYR A 257 -12.64 12.42 -13.14
N VAL A 258 -13.43 11.34 -13.15
CA VAL A 258 -14.89 11.39 -13.09
C VAL A 258 -15.34 10.54 -11.91
N PHE A 259 -16.25 11.09 -11.14
CA PHE A 259 -16.78 10.49 -9.92
C PHE A 259 -18.27 10.18 -10.09
N ASP A 260 -18.75 9.19 -9.37
CA ASP A 260 -20.19 8.98 -9.29
C ASP A 260 -20.86 10.17 -8.58
N PRO A 261 -22.04 10.58 -9.01
CA PRO A 261 -22.74 11.70 -8.39
C PRO A 261 -22.94 11.44 -6.89
N LEU A 262 -22.87 12.50 -6.09
CA LEU A 262 -23.25 12.43 -4.69
C LEU A 262 -24.67 11.86 -4.60
N PRO A 263 -24.96 10.97 -3.65
CA PRO A 263 -26.33 10.55 -3.41
C PRO A 263 -27.17 11.80 -3.13
N ILE A 264 -28.16 12.04 -3.98
CA ILE A 264 -29.13 13.12 -3.74
C ILE A 264 -29.78 12.75 -2.41
N SER A 265 -29.52 13.55 -1.37
CA SER A 265 -30.33 13.48 -0.16
C SER A 265 -31.73 13.91 -0.60
N VAL A 266 -32.65 12.95 -0.76
CA VAL A 266 -34.06 13.28 -0.81
C VAL A 266 -34.34 13.89 0.56
N ALA A 267 -34.36 15.21 0.61
CA ALA A 267 -34.87 15.92 1.76
C ALA A 267 -36.32 15.42 1.88
N GLY A 268 -36.52 14.52 2.85
CA GLY A 268 -37.87 14.08 3.19
C GLY A 268 -38.66 15.29 3.67
N ASN A 269 -39.79 15.49 3.05
CA ASN A 269 -40.84 16.36 3.51
C ASN A 269 -41.26 16.00 4.93
#